data_d25a613af4d729978ccc9a251c693d2f
#
_entry.id   d25a613af4d729978ccc9a251c693d2f
#
_cell.length_a   1.000
_cell.length_b   1.000
_cell.length_c   1.000
_cell.angle_alpha   90.00
_cell.angle_beta   90.00
_cell.angle_gamma   90.00
#
_symmetry.space_group_name_H-M   'P 1'
#
loop_
_entity.id
_entity.type
_entity.pdbx_description
1 polymer ?
#
loop_
_entity_poly.entity_id
_entity_poly.type
_entity_poly.pdbx_seq_one_letter_code
_entity_poly.pdbx_strand_id
1 'polypeptide(L)'
;MYNGKWKKKDFGFIKQQIISSIPNEPLGISSKDIARNINLDSRDVRCMIQILRSEGYAICSSSKDGYWYARSSDELNSTISKIETQIDTMLETKKALFDTYKWMKAKETGE
;
A
#
# COMPACT_ATOMS: atom_id res chain seq x y z
N MET A 1 9.84 0.95 -5.22
CA MET A 1 8.97 1.60 -4.27
C MET A 1 9.68 2.67 -3.47
N TYR A 2 10.65 2.32 -2.64
CA TYR A 2 11.50 3.35 -2.04
C TYR A 2 12.36 3.97 -3.16
N ASN A 3 12.28 5.28 -3.30
CA ASN A 3 12.94 5.96 -4.42
C ASN A 3 14.31 6.54 -4.08
N GLY A 4 14.83 6.25 -2.89
CA GLY A 4 16.16 6.70 -2.48
C GLY A 4 16.27 8.16 -2.11
N LYS A 5 15.15 8.89 -2.04
CA LYS A 5 15.20 10.33 -1.74
C LYS A 5 15.56 10.64 -0.29
N TRP A 6 15.43 9.65 0.60
CA TRP A 6 15.75 9.83 2.01
C TRP A 6 17.21 9.44 2.27
N LYS A 7 17.89 10.23 3.07
CA LYS A 7 19.22 9.86 3.54
C LYS A 7 19.11 8.68 4.48
N LYS A 8 20.14 7.86 4.56
CA LYS A 8 20.15 6.65 5.36
C LYS A 8 19.75 6.90 6.82
N LYS A 9 20.28 7.96 7.43
CA LYS A 9 19.97 8.32 8.82
C LYS A 9 18.53 8.77 8.98
N ASP A 10 17.97 9.46 7.96
CA ASP A 10 16.60 9.94 8.00
C ASP A 10 15.61 8.79 7.80
N PHE A 11 16.01 7.79 7.02
CA PHE A 11 15.18 6.63 6.76
C PHE A 11 14.81 5.91 8.06
N GLY A 12 15.80 5.64 8.93
CA GLY A 12 15.55 4.98 10.20
C GLY A 12 14.65 5.77 11.12
N PHE A 13 14.86 7.08 11.17
CA PHE A 13 14.04 7.97 12.00
C PHE A 13 12.59 8.00 11.51
N ILE A 14 12.41 8.17 10.22
CA ILE A 14 11.07 8.21 9.60
C ILE A 14 10.36 6.89 9.81
N LYS A 15 11.07 5.78 9.64
CA LYS A 15 10.53 4.44 9.85
C LYS A 15 9.97 4.29 11.27
N GLN A 16 10.72 4.73 12.27
CA GLN A 16 10.29 4.65 13.66
C GLN A 16 9.09 5.55 13.94
N GLN A 17 9.03 6.73 13.34
CA GLN A 17 7.88 7.61 13.48
C GLN A 17 6.61 6.97 12.93
N ILE A 18 6.71 6.31 11.78
CA ILE A 18 5.55 5.63 11.19
C ILE A 18 5.13 4.44 12.05
N ILE A 19 6.09 3.63 12.51
CA ILE A 19 5.80 2.52 13.42
C ILE A 19 5.03 2.99 14.64
N SER A 20 5.44 4.11 15.23
CA SER A 20 4.83 4.65 16.43
C SER A 20 3.47 5.32 16.18
N SER A 21 3.21 5.72 14.94
CA SER A 21 1.98 6.42 14.56
C SER A 21 0.78 5.49 14.40
N ILE A 22 1.02 4.20 14.16
CA ILE A 22 -0.04 3.25 13.84
C ILE A 22 -0.65 2.72 15.12
N PRO A 23 -1.98 2.84 15.31
CA PRO A 23 -2.64 2.34 16.52
C PRO A 23 -2.81 0.81 16.48
N ASN A 24 -3.20 0.26 17.63
CA ASN A 24 -3.32 -1.19 17.83
C ASN A 24 -4.75 -1.72 17.65
N GLU A 25 -5.64 -0.91 17.10
CA GLU A 25 -7.03 -1.34 16.92
C GLU A 25 -7.68 -0.57 15.79
N PRO A 26 -8.81 -1.10 15.22
CA PRO A 26 -9.56 -0.41 14.18
C PRO A 26 -9.95 1.01 14.60
N LEU A 27 -10.35 1.84 13.67
CA LEU A 27 -10.33 3.28 13.74
C LEU A 27 -8.89 3.75 13.76
N GLY A 28 -8.14 3.19 12.81
CA GLY A 28 -6.71 3.43 12.68
C GLY A 28 -6.40 4.84 12.19
N ILE A 29 -5.30 4.96 11.50
CA ILE A 29 -4.84 6.26 10.99
C ILE A 29 -4.62 6.17 9.48
N SER A 30 -5.08 7.18 8.74
CA SER A 30 -4.90 7.21 7.29
C SER A 30 -3.46 7.59 6.93
N SER A 31 -3.04 7.22 5.71
CA SER A 31 -1.72 7.62 5.21
C SER A 31 -1.58 9.14 5.15
N LYS A 32 -2.67 9.86 4.86
CA LYS A 32 -2.66 11.32 4.83
C LYS A 32 -2.41 11.92 6.21
N ASP A 33 -3.02 11.35 7.24
CA ASP A 33 -2.84 11.84 8.61
C ASP A 33 -1.44 11.54 9.12
N ILE A 34 -0.91 10.35 8.83
CA ILE A 34 0.47 10.03 9.18
C ILE A 34 1.42 11.03 8.48
N ALA A 35 1.21 11.24 7.19
CA ALA A 35 2.05 12.13 6.39
C ALA A 35 2.04 13.55 6.95
N ARG A 36 0.86 14.04 7.33
CA ARG A 36 0.73 15.37 7.91
C ARG A 36 1.49 15.49 9.22
N ASN A 37 1.41 14.46 10.06
CA ASN A 37 2.03 14.49 11.38
C ASN A 37 3.56 14.45 11.32
N ILE A 38 4.13 13.83 10.29
CA ILE A 38 5.58 13.70 10.17
C ILE A 38 6.16 14.47 8.97
N ASN A 39 5.34 15.32 8.36
CA ASN A 39 5.73 16.19 7.25
C ASN A 39 6.32 15.43 6.06
N LEU A 40 5.57 14.44 5.58
CA LEU A 40 5.91 13.66 4.40
C LEU A 40 4.73 13.62 3.44
N ASP A 41 4.97 13.11 2.22
CA ASP A 41 3.91 12.79 1.28
C ASP A 41 3.22 11.49 1.70
N SER A 42 1.90 11.41 1.50
CA SER A 42 1.17 10.19 1.79
C SER A 42 1.67 9.01 0.94
N ARG A 43 2.18 9.29 -0.26
CA ARG A 43 2.79 8.26 -1.11
C ARG A 43 3.99 7.62 -0.44
N ASP A 44 4.86 8.43 0.17
CA ASP A 44 6.04 7.93 0.89
C ASP A 44 5.63 7.11 2.10
N VAL A 45 4.56 7.52 2.79
CA VAL A 45 4.01 6.75 3.91
C VAL A 45 3.56 5.37 3.42
N ARG A 46 2.82 5.31 2.32
CA ARG A 46 2.37 4.04 1.75
C ARG A 46 3.54 3.14 1.36
N CYS A 47 4.59 3.72 0.78
CA CYS A 47 5.81 2.96 0.46
C CYS A 47 6.46 2.38 1.71
N MET A 48 6.56 3.19 2.77
CA MET A 48 7.15 2.71 4.02
C MET A 48 6.32 1.60 4.65
N ILE A 49 4.99 1.70 4.58
CA ILE A 49 4.12 0.65 5.11
C ILE A 49 4.36 -0.67 4.37
N GLN A 50 4.56 -0.64 3.06
CA GLN A 50 4.90 -1.86 2.31
C GLN A 50 6.22 -2.45 2.78
N ILE A 51 7.22 -1.60 3.03
CA ILE A 51 8.50 -2.03 3.56
C ILE A 51 8.33 -2.69 4.94
N LEU A 52 7.57 -2.05 5.82
CA LEU A 52 7.31 -2.58 7.15
C LEU A 52 6.60 -3.93 7.09
N ARG A 53 5.60 -4.06 6.21
CA ARG A 53 4.91 -5.34 6.01
C ARG A 53 5.87 -6.44 5.54
N SER A 54 6.79 -6.10 4.65
CA SER A 54 7.79 -7.07 4.19
C SER A 54 8.75 -7.49 5.30
N GLU A 55 8.90 -6.66 6.32
CA GLU A 55 9.74 -6.94 7.49
C GLU A 55 8.99 -7.68 8.60
N GLY A 56 7.70 -7.97 8.40
CA GLY A 56 6.93 -8.74 9.35
C GLY A 56 5.99 -7.95 10.26
N TYR A 57 5.84 -6.66 10.04
CA TYR A 57 4.89 -5.86 10.80
C TYR A 57 3.46 -6.18 10.36
N ALA A 58 2.61 -6.57 11.31
CA ALA A 58 1.24 -7.01 11.03
C ALA A 58 0.31 -5.81 10.90
N ILE A 59 0.43 -5.09 9.80
CA ILE A 59 -0.34 -3.86 9.57
C ILE A 59 -1.58 -4.16 8.72
N CYS A 60 -2.74 -4.00 9.35
CA CYS A 60 -4.04 -4.09 8.69
C CYS A 60 -4.38 -2.76 8.05
N SER A 61 -5.29 -2.79 7.08
CA SER A 61 -5.77 -1.57 6.44
C SER A 61 -7.18 -1.73 5.90
N SER A 62 -7.90 -0.62 5.86
CA SER A 62 -9.17 -0.53 5.16
C SER A 62 -9.34 0.90 4.63
N SER A 63 -10.19 1.07 3.63
CA SER A 63 -10.46 2.40 3.08
C SER A 63 -11.15 3.30 4.09
N LYS A 64 -11.90 2.72 5.02
CA LYS A 64 -12.64 3.46 6.03
C LYS A 64 -11.78 3.84 7.22
N ASP A 65 -10.97 2.89 7.72
CA ASP A 65 -10.30 3.04 9.01
C ASP A 65 -8.81 3.40 8.90
N GLY A 66 -8.22 3.30 7.70
CA GLY A 66 -6.79 3.52 7.54
C GLY A 66 -5.99 2.31 7.98
N TYR A 67 -4.91 2.55 8.73
CA TYR A 67 -3.97 1.50 9.15
C TYR A 67 -4.01 1.28 10.65
N TRP A 68 -3.86 0.01 11.07
CA TRP A 68 -3.75 -0.37 12.48
C TRP A 68 -2.99 -1.69 12.59
N TYR A 69 -2.41 -1.97 13.76
CA TYR A 69 -1.77 -3.27 13.98
C TYR A 69 -2.81 -4.33 14.29
N ALA A 70 -2.67 -5.50 13.67
CA ALA A 70 -3.59 -6.62 13.87
C ALA A 70 -3.58 -7.07 15.32
N ARG A 71 -4.77 -7.35 15.86
CA ARG A 71 -4.93 -7.89 17.21
C ARG A 71 -4.95 -9.42 17.20
N SER A 72 -5.13 -10.01 16.02
CA SER A 72 -5.20 -11.46 15.86
C SER A 72 -4.83 -11.85 14.42
N SER A 73 -4.51 -13.13 14.23
CA SER A 73 -4.25 -13.64 12.88
C SER A 73 -5.48 -13.54 11.97
N ASP A 74 -6.67 -13.69 12.54
CA ASP A 74 -7.91 -13.57 11.76
C ASP A 74 -8.09 -12.15 11.24
N GLU A 75 -7.79 -11.16 12.07
CA GLU A 75 -7.87 -9.76 11.65
C GLU A 75 -6.87 -9.47 10.54
N LEU A 76 -5.66 -9.98 10.65
CA LEU A 76 -4.66 -9.82 9.58
C LEU A 76 -5.09 -10.54 8.31
N ASN A 77 -5.67 -11.73 8.44
CA ASN A 77 -6.14 -12.49 7.28
C ASN A 77 -7.25 -11.76 6.53
N SER A 78 -8.06 -10.99 7.23
CA SER A 78 -9.09 -10.15 6.59
C SER A 78 -8.45 -9.12 5.64
N THR A 79 -7.35 -8.51 6.05
CA THR A 79 -6.59 -7.60 5.19
C THR A 79 -5.98 -8.34 4.00
N ILE A 80 -5.42 -9.52 4.24
CA ILE A 80 -4.84 -10.36 3.18
C ILE A 80 -5.89 -10.68 2.12
N SER A 81 -7.09 -11.06 2.53
CA SER A 81 -8.19 -11.38 1.61
C SER A 81 -8.57 -10.19 0.74
N LYS A 82 -8.58 -8.99 1.30
CA LYS A 82 -8.85 -7.78 0.52
C LYS A 82 -7.76 -7.52 -0.52
N ILE A 83 -6.51 -7.76 -0.16
CA ILE A 83 -5.39 -7.61 -1.09
C ILE A 83 -5.50 -8.64 -2.21
N GLU A 84 -5.87 -9.87 -1.91
CA GLU A 84 -6.08 -10.92 -2.92
C GLU A 84 -7.16 -10.50 -3.92
N THR A 85 -8.28 -9.95 -3.42
CA THR A 85 -9.35 -9.45 -4.27
C THR A 85 -8.86 -8.32 -5.18
N GLN A 86 -8.05 -7.41 -4.65
CA GLN A 86 -7.48 -6.32 -5.44
C GLN A 86 -6.56 -6.85 -6.54
N ILE A 87 -5.76 -7.87 -6.24
CA ILE A 87 -4.87 -8.50 -7.23
C ILE A 87 -5.71 -9.11 -8.34
N ASP A 88 -6.76 -9.85 -8.00
CA ASP A 88 -7.63 -10.49 -8.99
C ASP A 88 -8.27 -9.45 -9.91
N THR A 89 -8.77 -8.36 -9.33
CA THR A 89 -9.37 -7.27 -10.10
C THR A 89 -8.35 -6.62 -11.04
N MET A 90 -7.12 -6.42 -10.55
CA MET A 90 -6.07 -5.83 -11.36
C MET A 90 -5.64 -6.75 -12.50
N LEU A 91 -5.64 -8.07 -12.27
CA LEU A 91 -5.34 -9.04 -13.33
C LEU A 91 -6.40 -9.01 -14.41
N GLU A 92 -7.67 -8.90 -14.05
CA GLU A 92 -8.77 -8.78 -15.02
C GLU A 92 -8.64 -7.52 -15.84
N THR A 93 -8.32 -6.40 -15.19
CA THR A 93 -8.11 -5.11 -15.86
C THR A 93 -6.94 -5.19 -16.83
N LYS A 94 -5.84 -5.80 -16.39
CA LYS A 94 -4.67 -6.00 -17.24
C LYS A 94 -5.03 -6.80 -18.51
N LYS A 95 -5.79 -7.87 -18.33
CA LYS A 95 -6.20 -8.72 -19.44
C LYS A 95 -7.05 -7.95 -20.44
N ALA A 96 -8.03 -7.20 -19.93
CA ALA A 96 -8.91 -6.39 -20.78
C ALA A 96 -8.12 -5.33 -21.56
N LEU A 97 -7.19 -4.66 -20.90
CA LEU A 97 -6.35 -3.64 -21.54
C LEU A 97 -5.43 -4.27 -22.59
N PHE A 98 -4.93 -5.48 -22.33
CA PHE A 98 -4.07 -6.15 -23.29
C PHE A 98 -4.85 -6.54 -24.54
N ASP A 99 -6.09 -7.00 -24.40
CA ASP A 99 -6.95 -7.29 -25.53
C ASP A 99 -7.21 -6.03 -26.36
N THR A 100 -7.47 -4.91 -25.70
CA THR A 100 -7.63 -3.62 -26.35
C THR A 100 -6.36 -3.20 -27.06
N TYR A 101 -5.21 -3.39 -26.43
CA TYR A 101 -3.91 -3.10 -27.03
C TYR A 101 -3.72 -3.88 -28.33
N LYS A 102 -4.04 -5.17 -28.33
CA LYS A 102 -3.90 -6.00 -29.53
C LYS A 102 -4.80 -5.48 -30.66
N TRP A 103 -6.03 -5.10 -30.32
CA TRP A 103 -6.95 -4.54 -31.28
C TRP A 103 -6.43 -3.24 -31.89
N MET A 104 -5.94 -2.34 -31.04
CA MET A 104 -5.37 -1.07 -31.51
C MET A 104 -4.14 -1.28 -32.39
N LYS A 105 -3.29 -2.24 -32.00
CA LYS A 105 -2.09 -2.56 -32.78
C LYS A 105 -2.45 -3.07 -34.16
N ALA A 106 -3.45 -3.93 -34.26
CA ALA A 106 -3.93 -4.43 -35.56
C ALA A 106 -4.46 -3.28 -36.41
N LYS A 107 -5.18 -2.32 -35.85
CA LYS A 107 -5.67 -1.14 -36.54
C LYS A 107 -4.52 -0.28 -37.08
N GLU A 108 -3.49 -0.09 -36.26
CA GLU A 108 -2.33 0.73 -36.66
C GLU A 108 -1.56 0.11 -37.81
N THR A 109 -1.57 -1.22 -37.95
CA THR A 109 -0.89 -1.91 -39.03
C THR A 109 -1.77 -2.08 -40.27
N GLY A 110 -3.01 -1.59 -40.26
CA GLY A 110 -3.92 -1.67 -41.37
C GLY A 110 -4.65 -3.01 -41.48
N GLU A 111 -4.63 -3.80 -40.46
CA GLU A 111 -5.33 -5.12 -40.45
C GLU A 111 -6.80 -5.00 -39.93
#